data_e1efd61b1c2364794a941185300eb4f1
#
_entry.id   e1efd61b1c2364794a941185300eb4f1
#
_cell.length_a   1.000
_cell.length_b   1.000
_cell.length_c   1.000
_cell.angle_alpha   90.00
_cell.angle_beta   90.00
_cell.angle_gamma   90.00
#
_symmetry.space_group_name_H-M   'P 1'
#
loop_
_entity.id
_entity.type
_entity.pdbx_description
1 polymer ?
#
loop_
_entity_poly.entity_id
_entity_poly.type
_entity_poly.pdbx_seq_one_letter_code
_entity_poly.pdbx_strand_id
1 'polypeptide(L)'
;MGGCYSVAPEHGPRIAAVGGGTGLSTLLRGLKLYTKNLTAIVTVADDGGGSGRLRQDLGMPPPGDIRSCLEALANAEPLMAQLMHYRFPEGTLAGQSFGNLFLAALNGIMPSFDRAVESMSQVLAITGRVLPVTTADVQLEATFENGASVVGESHIFRCKKEQDCRIRRVRLIPEHPRALPAAIEALEQADVIVLAPGSLYTSIIPNLLVDGIVDAIRRSRALKVYVCNVMTQDGETEGYTVSDHIRALFKHSCPGLFDLCLTNSSPIPPAVVQRYALEGAEPIFCDREAVEALGVEIISRPVATVENGLVRHNPGHLAWELVQLHNQRNIRLVCRDSHRTTCNRVET
;
A
#
# COMPACT_ATOMS: atom_id res chain seq x y z
N MET A 1 32.31 6.08 -10.42
CA MET A 1 31.54 5.61 -11.57
C MET A 1 31.21 4.14 -11.32
N GLY A 2 30.13 3.87 -10.63
CA GLY A 2 29.65 2.50 -10.34
C GLY A 2 28.68 2.12 -11.44
N GLY A 3 28.99 1.06 -12.20
CA GLY A 3 28.15 0.53 -13.23
C GLY A 3 26.78 0.13 -12.69
N CYS A 4 25.75 0.82 -13.10
CA CYS A 4 24.37 0.49 -12.83
C CYS A 4 24.03 -0.76 -13.64
N TYR A 5 24.13 -1.94 -13.04
CA TYR A 5 23.53 -3.14 -13.62
C TYR A 5 22.02 -2.99 -13.55
N SER A 6 21.42 -2.38 -14.58
CA SER A 6 19.97 -2.43 -14.75
C SER A 6 19.62 -3.86 -15.18
N VAL A 7 19.14 -4.65 -14.22
CA VAL A 7 18.45 -5.91 -14.56
C VAL A 7 17.28 -5.54 -15.46
N ALA A 8 17.15 -6.20 -16.61
CA ALA A 8 15.99 -5.95 -17.48
C ALA A 8 14.72 -6.18 -16.68
N PRO A 9 13.68 -5.32 -16.80
CA PRO A 9 12.45 -5.42 -15.99
C PRO A 9 11.79 -6.80 -16.02
N GLU A 10 12.01 -7.56 -17.08
CA GLU A 10 11.50 -8.94 -17.25
C GLU A 10 12.09 -9.94 -16.24
N HIS A 11 13.29 -9.67 -15.73
CA HIS A 11 14.03 -10.51 -14.77
C HIS A 11 14.13 -9.87 -13.39
N GLY A 12 13.36 -8.81 -13.13
CA GLY A 12 13.31 -8.17 -11.81
C GLY A 12 12.67 -9.07 -10.74
N PRO A 13 12.86 -8.70 -9.44
CA PRO A 13 12.31 -9.47 -8.33
C PRO A 13 10.79 -9.53 -8.38
N ARG A 14 10.22 -10.62 -7.85
CA ARG A 14 8.77 -10.74 -7.61
C ARG A 14 8.40 -9.89 -6.40
N ILE A 15 7.64 -8.82 -6.63
CA ILE A 15 7.26 -7.88 -5.58
C ILE A 15 5.75 -7.95 -5.35
N ALA A 16 5.35 -8.25 -4.12
CA ALA A 16 3.98 -8.12 -3.66
C ALA A 16 3.84 -6.83 -2.86
N ALA A 17 3.09 -5.85 -3.37
CA ALA A 17 2.83 -4.57 -2.71
C ALA A 17 1.41 -4.57 -2.14
N VAL A 18 1.28 -4.40 -0.81
CA VAL A 18 0.03 -4.45 -0.07
C VAL A 18 -0.36 -3.06 0.39
N GLY A 19 -1.60 -2.63 0.15
CA GLY A 19 -2.08 -1.30 0.57
C GLY A 19 -3.35 -0.86 -0.13
N GLY A 20 -3.46 0.45 -0.36
CA GLY A 20 -4.57 1.12 -1.04
C GLY A 20 -4.23 2.57 -1.37
N GLY A 21 -5.16 3.25 -2.03
CA GLY A 21 -5.11 4.68 -2.28
C GLY A 21 -3.93 5.19 -3.11
N THR A 22 -3.67 6.48 -2.93
CA THR A 22 -2.63 7.20 -3.67
C THR A 22 -1.21 6.71 -3.34
N GLY A 23 -0.97 6.28 -2.11
CA GLY A 23 0.36 5.84 -1.68
C GLY A 23 0.83 4.59 -2.43
N LEU A 24 -0.03 3.56 -2.47
CA LEU A 24 0.24 2.34 -3.22
C LEU A 24 0.40 2.63 -4.72
N SER A 25 -0.54 3.37 -5.33
CA SER A 25 -0.46 3.70 -6.76
C SER A 25 0.80 4.49 -7.12
N THR A 26 1.28 5.38 -6.24
CA THR A 26 2.55 6.09 -6.40
C THR A 26 3.74 5.13 -6.40
N LEU A 27 3.79 4.20 -5.45
CA LEU A 27 4.81 3.16 -5.39
C LEU A 27 4.82 2.30 -6.66
N LEU A 28 3.65 1.86 -7.12
CA LEU A 28 3.50 1.02 -8.32
C LEU A 28 4.01 1.69 -9.59
N ARG A 29 3.80 3.02 -9.75
CA ARG A 29 4.38 3.78 -10.89
C ARG A 29 5.90 3.69 -10.94
N GLY A 30 6.55 3.66 -9.79
CA GLY A 30 8.00 3.49 -9.73
C GLY A 30 8.42 2.03 -9.98
N LEU A 31 7.79 1.07 -9.30
CA LEU A 31 8.18 -0.34 -9.34
C LEU A 31 8.07 -0.95 -10.75
N LYS A 32 7.05 -0.56 -11.54
CA LYS A 32 6.90 -1.08 -12.92
C LYS A 32 8.09 -0.78 -13.84
N LEU A 33 8.94 0.18 -13.48
CA LEU A 33 10.17 0.50 -14.22
C LEU A 33 11.30 -0.50 -13.95
N TYR A 34 11.22 -1.26 -12.86
CA TYR A 34 12.26 -2.17 -12.41
C TYR A 34 11.89 -3.65 -12.50
N THR A 35 10.59 -3.97 -12.48
CA THR A 35 10.13 -5.36 -12.59
C THR A 35 8.77 -5.46 -13.25
N LYS A 36 8.57 -6.52 -14.05
CA LYS A 36 7.26 -6.94 -14.56
C LYS A 36 6.58 -7.93 -13.59
N ASN A 37 7.34 -8.52 -12.66
CA ASN A 37 6.86 -9.49 -11.68
C ASN A 37 6.24 -8.78 -10.47
N LEU A 38 5.24 -7.93 -10.71
CA LEU A 38 4.64 -7.05 -9.73
C LEU A 38 3.20 -7.45 -9.46
N THR A 39 2.84 -7.63 -8.19
CA THR A 39 1.45 -7.86 -7.77
C THR A 39 1.06 -6.81 -6.73
N ALA A 40 0.03 -6.03 -7.02
CA ALA A 40 -0.62 -5.14 -6.07
C ALA A 40 -1.77 -5.88 -5.39
N ILE A 41 -1.78 -5.95 -4.06
CA ILE A 41 -2.86 -6.49 -3.23
C ILE A 41 -3.54 -5.30 -2.57
N VAL A 42 -4.80 -5.06 -2.94
CA VAL A 42 -5.48 -3.79 -2.71
C VAL A 42 -6.68 -3.96 -1.80
N THR A 43 -6.81 -3.09 -0.81
CA THR A 43 -8.00 -3.05 0.07
C THR A 43 -9.28 -2.74 -0.71
N VAL A 44 -10.40 -3.26 -0.21
CA VAL A 44 -11.75 -3.04 -0.76
C VAL A 44 -12.69 -2.50 0.33
N ALA A 45 -12.15 -1.73 1.28
CA ALA A 45 -12.93 -1.16 2.39
C ALA A 45 -13.33 0.31 2.17
N ASP A 46 -12.93 0.94 1.03
CA ASP A 46 -13.28 2.32 0.67
C ASP A 46 -14.81 2.47 0.51
N ASP A 47 -15.38 3.51 1.10
CA ASP A 47 -16.79 3.88 0.94
C ASP A 47 -16.96 5.36 0.55
N GLY A 48 -15.87 6.01 0.17
CA GLY A 48 -15.84 7.44 -0.14
C GLY A 48 -16.39 7.79 -1.52
N GLY A 49 -17.01 8.93 -1.63
CA GLY A 49 -17.36 9.60 -2.89
C GLY A 49 -18.07 8.72 -3.93
N GLY A 50 -17.50 8.64 -5.13
CA GLY A 50 -18.05 7.85 -6.24
C GLY A 50 -17.98 6.34 -6.02
N SER A 51 -16.95 5.84 -5.33
CA SER A 51 -16.80 4.42 -5.00
C SER A 51 -17.91 3.93 -4.08
N GLY A 52 -18.22 4.70 -3.05
CA GLY A 52 -19.28 4.36 -2.10
C GLY A 52 -20.67 4.34 -2.75
N ARG A 53 -20.95 5.29 -3.68
CA ARG A 53 -22.21 5.28 -4.44
C ARG A 53 -22.35 4.02 -5.29
N LEU A 54 -21.31 3.65 -6.06
CA LEU A 54 -21.36 2.44 -6.90
C LEU A 54 -21.50 1.17 -6.07
N ARG A 55 -20.87 1.12 -4.90
CA ARG A 55 -21.05 0.03 -3.95
C ARG A 55 -22.50 -0.11 -3.50
N GLN A 56 -23.14 1.00 -3.12
CA GLN A 56 -24.55 1.02 -2.66
C GLN A 56 -25.52 0.69 -3.79
N ASP A 57 -25.32 1.28 -4.97
CA ASP A 57 -26.25 1.16 -6.10
C ASP A 57 -26.16 -0.20 -6.80
N LEU A 58 -24.97 -0.80 -6.87
CA LEU A 58 -24.69 -2.00 -7.66
C LEU A 58 -24.32 -3.24 -6.83
N GLY A 59 -24.15 -3.10 -5.50
CA GLY A 59 -23.74 -4.21 -4.64
C GLY A 59 -22.35 -4.77 -4.96
N MET A 60 -21.43 -3.94 -5.46
CA MET A 60 -20.09 -4.34 -5.87
C MET A 60 -19.03 -3.81 -4.89
N PRO A 61 -17.85 -4.46 -4.79
CA PRO A 61 -16.73 -3.88 -4.05
C PRO A 61 -16.36 -2.49 -4.60
N PRO A 62 -15.87 -1.56 -3.74
CA PRO A 62 -15.55 -0.21 -4.15
C PRO A 62 -14.40 -0.19 -5.17
N PRO A 63 -14.56 0.46 -6.33
CA PRO A 63 -13.60 0.39 -7.42
C PRO A 63 -12.41 1.35 -7.29
N GLY A 64 -12.46 2.35 -6.39
CA GLY A 64 -11.56 3.51 -6.40
C GLY A 64 -10.08 3.16 -6.30
N ASP A 65 -9.70 2.41 -5.29
CA ASP A 65 -8.31 2.02 -5.04
C ASP A 65 -7.78 1.03 -6.09
N ILE A 66 -8.60 0.05 -6.44
CA ILE A 66 -8.30 -0.90 -7.53
C ILE A 66 -8.05 -0.15 -8.84
N ARG A 67 -8.95 0.77 -9.23
CA ARG A 67 -8.79 1.60 -10.41
C ARG A 67 -7.49 2.40 -10.38
N SER A 68 -7.17 3.03 -9.25
CA SER A 68 -5.94 3.83 -9.10
C SER A 68 -4.67 2.99 -9.28
N CYS A 69 -4.68 1.73 -8.82
CA CYS A 69 -3.58 0.79 -9.03
C CYS A 69 -3.50 0.32 -10.48
N LEU A 70 -4.63 0.02 -11.12
CA LEU A 70 -4.69 -0.32 -12.55
C LEU A 70 -4.13 0.79 -13.43
N GLU A 71 -4.53 2.05 -13.17
CA GLU A 71 -4.01 3.23 -13.87
C GLU A 71 -2.50 3.42 -13.66
N ALA A 72 -2.01 3.20 -12.44
CA ALA A 72 -0.59 3.31 -12.13
C ALA A 72 0.27 2.31 -12.92
N LEU A 73 -0.25 1.12 -13.15
CA LEU A 73 0.42 0.03 -13.87
C LEU A 73 0.13 0.03 -15.38
N ALA A 74 -0.85 0.80 -15.84
CA ALA A 74 -1.26 0.84 -17.25
C ALA A 74 -0.13 1.29 -18.18
N ASN A 75 -0.14 0.69 -19.37
CA ASN A 75 0.65 1.10 -20.55
C ASN A 75 -0.30 1.58 -21.66
N ALA A 76 -1.40 2.19 -21.25
CA ALA A 76 -2.48 2.62 -22.14
C ALA A 76 -2.07 3.87 -22.96
N GLU A 77 -2.73 4.02 -24.11
CA GLU A 77 -2.63 5.21 -24.96
C GLU A 77 -3.04 6.47 -24.17
N PRO A 78 -2.44 7.64 -24.47
CA PRO A 78 -2.69 8.87 -23.74
C PRO A 78 -4.17 9.25 -23.58
N LEU A 79 -4.98 9.00 -24.59
CA LEU A 79 -6.43 9.28 -24.55
C LEU A 79 -7.13 8.35 -23.54
N MET A 80 -6.77 7.08 -23.49
CA MET A 80 -7.32 6.14 -22.50
C MET A 80 -6.94 6.56 -21.08
N ALA A 81 -5.70 7.00 -20.85
CA ALA A 81 -5.27 7.51 -19.57
C ALA A 81 -6.08 8.76 -19.14
N GLN A 82 -6.38 9.67 -20.07
CA GLN A 82 -7.25 10.83 -19.81
C GLN A 82 -8.68 10.41 -19.48
N LEU A 83 -9.26 9.46 -20.24
CA LEU A 83 -10.59 8.91 -19.97
C LEU A 83 -10.68 8.28 -18.59
N MET A 84 -9.70 7.49 -18.19
CA MET A 84 -9.67 6.84 -16.87
C MET A 84 -9.71 7.86 -15.72
N HIS A 85 -9.09 9.03 -15.87
CA HIS A 85 -9.08 10.11 -14.89
C HIS A 85 -10.29 11.06 -15.00
N TYR A 86 -11.04 10.98 -16.11
CA TYR A 86 -12.14 11.89 -16.33
C TYR A 86 -13.21 11.77 -15.24
N ARG A 87 -13.63 12.92 -14.69
CA ARG A 87 -14.77 13.00 -13.76
C ARG A 87 -15.87 13.83 -14.38
N PHE A 88 -17.07 13.32 -14.27
CA PHE A 88 -18.28 14.02 -14.74
C PHE A 88 -18.50 15.24 -13.85
N PRO A 89 -18.53 16.46 -14.43
CA PRO A 89 -18.63 17.69 -13.64
C PRO A 89 -20.06 17.97 -13.16
N GLU A 90 -21.08 17.46 -13.87
CA GLU A 90 -22.49 17.80 -13.67
C GLU A 90 -23.44 16.65 -14.00
N GLY A 91 -24.73 16.85 -13.77
CA GLY A 91 -25.78 15.86 -14.00
C GLY A 91 -25.80 14.75 -12.95
N THR A 92 -26.53 13.66 -13.24
CA THR A 92 -26.69 12.52 -12.33
C THR A 92 -25.38 11.78 -12.07
N LEU A 93 -24.42 11.88 -12.97
CA LEU A 93 -23.08 11.29 -12.84
C LEU A 93 -22.06 12.23 -12.15
N ALA A 94 -22.46 13.42 -11.71
CA ALA A 94 -21.55 14.38 -11.09
C ALA A 94 -20.67 13.76 -10.01
N GLY A 95 -19.34 13.95 -10.12
CA GLY A 95 -18.35 13.39 -9.21
C GLY A 95 -17.96 11.93 -9.46
N GLN A 96 -18.66 11.20 -10.34
CA GLN A 96 -18.23 9.87 -10.77
C GLN A 96 -17.03 9.97 -11.71
N SER A 97 -16.07 9.05 -11.60
CA SER A 97 -15.00 8.91 -12.59
C SER A 97 -15.38 7.89 -13.66
N PHE A 98 -14.99 8.15 -14.90
CA PHE A 98 -15.17 7.19 -15.98
C PHE A 98 -14.55 5.83 -15.65
N GLY A 99 -13.32 5.83 -15.09
CA GLY A 99 -12.64 4.59 -14.74
C GLY A 99 -13.37 3.74 -13.70
N ASN A 100 -14.06 4.36 -12.72
CA ASN A 100 -14.91 3.64 -11.78
C ASN A 100 -16.13 3.04 -12.49
N LEU A 101 -16.78 3.80 -13.38
CA LEU A 101 -17.92 3.33 -14.17
C LEU A 101 -17.51 2.21 -15.12
N PHE A 102 -16.32 2.31 -15.70
CA PHE A 102 -15.78 1.26 -16.58
C PHE A 102 -15.59 -0.06 -15.82
N LEU A 103 -14.96 -0.02 -14.63
CA LEU A 103 -14.81 -1.21 -13.80
C LEU A 103 -16.17 -1.75 -13.32
N ALA A 104 -17.12 -0.87 -13.01
CA ALA A 104 -18.48 -1.27 -12.65
C ALA A 104 -19.22 -1.98 -13.82
N ALA A 105 -19.07 -1.48 -15.04
CA ALA A 105 -19.61 -2.13 -16.23
C ALA A 105 -18.98 -3.51 -16.45
N LEU A 106 -17.68 -3.65 -16.31
CA LEU A 106 -17.00 -4.94 -16.38
C LEU A 106 -17.48 -5.90 -15.28
N ASN A 107 -17.69 -5.40 -14.05
CA ASN A 107 -18.25 -6.22 -12.97
C ASN A 107 -19.67 -6.73 -13.27
N GLY A 108 -20.47 -5.97 -14.02
CA GLY A 108 -21.79 -6.43 -14.49
C GLY A 108 -21.75 -7.50 -15.60
N ILE A 109 -20.64 -7.60 -16.34
CA ILE A 109 -20.43 -8.56 -17.44
C ILE A 109 -19.74 -9.83 -16.94
N MET A 110 -18.79 -9.70 -16.00
CA MET A 110 -17.93 -10.78 -15.52
C MET A 110 -18.61 -11.55 -14.37
N PRO A 111 -18.23 -12.82 -14.13
CA PRO A 111 -18.84 -13.64 -13.08
C PRO A 111 -18.47 -13.21 -11.66
N SER A 112 -17.41 -12.42 -11.50
CA SER A 112 -16.94 -11.94 -10.19
C SER A 112 -16.08 -10.68 -10.33
N PHE A 113 -15.92 -9.94 -9.23
CA PHE A 113 -15.18 -8.69 -9.21
C PHE A 113 -13.68 -8.87 -9.55
N ASP A 114 -13.04 -9.92 -9.08
CA ASP A 114 -11.65 -10.23 -9.43
C ASP A 114 -11.46 -10.49 -10.93
N ARG A 115 -12.45 -11.12 -11.59
CA ARG A 115 -12.45 -11.29 -13.05
C ARG A 115 -12.70 -9.98 -13.79
N ALA A 116 -13.50 -9.08 -13.25
CA ALA A 116 -13.65 -7.73 -13.80
C ALA A 116 -12.32 -6.94 -13.73
N VAL A 117 -11.61 -7.04 -12.62
CA VAL A 117 -10.28 -6.43 -12.44
C VAL A 117 -9.27 -7.03 -13.42
N GLU A 118 -9.26 -8.34 -13.62
CA GLU A 118 -8.41 -9.01 -14.60
C GLU A 118 -8.71 -8.54 -16.03
N SER A 119 -9.99 -8.46 -16.41
CA SER A 119 -10.40 -7.98 -17.73
C SER A 119 -10.00 -6.53 -17.96
N MET A 120 -10.15 -5.65 -16.97
CA MET A 120 -9.68 -4.27 -17.05
C MET A 120 -8.15 -4.19 -17.17
N SER A 121 -7.43 -5.09 -16.49
CA SER A 121 -5.97 -5.22 -16.59
C SER A 121 -5.52 -5.50 -18.01
N GLN A 122 -6.23 -6.38 -18.71
CA GLN A 122 -5.97 -6.72 -20.11
C GLN A 122 -6.24 -5.53 -21.05
N VAL A 123 -7.38 -4.84 -20.89
CA VAL A 123 -7.73 -3.67 -21.71
C VAL A 123 -6.71 -2.54 -21.54
N LEU A 124 -6.20 -2.34 -20.33
CA LEU A 124 -5.20 -1.30 -20.02
C LEU A 124 -3.75 -1.76 -20.26
N ALA A 125 -3.54 -3.00 -20.68
CA ALA A 125 -2.22 -3.60 -20.90
C ALA A 125 -1.26 -3.33 -19.72
N ILE A 126 -1.72 -3.59 -18.48
CA ILE A 126 -0.95 -3.24 -17.30
C ILE A 126 0.35 -4.05 -17.18
N THR A 127 1.34 -3.48 -16.51
CA THR A 127 2.55 -4.20 -16.09
C THR A 127 2.28 -4.87 -14.74
N GLY A 128 2.38 -6.20 -14.68
CA GLY A 128 2.11 -6.95 -13.45
C GLY A 128 0.62 -7.28 -13.26
N ARG A 129 0.17 -7.37 -11.99
CA ARG A 129 -1.19 -7.80 -11.62
C ARG A 129 -1.75 -6.89 -10.52
N VAL A 130 -3.06 -6.68 -10.56
CA VAL A 130 -3.83 -6.03 -9.47
C VAL A 130 -4.85 -7.02 -8.96
N LEU A 131 -4.86 -7.26 -7.65
CA LEU A 131 -5.74 -8.20 -6.98
C LEU A 131 -6.47 -7.50 -5.84
N PRO A 132 -7.79 -7.60 -5.73
CA PRO A 132 -8.46 -7.25 -4.48
C PRO A 132 -7.98 -8.20 -3.37
N VAL A 133 -7.80 -7.70 -2.15
CA VAL A 133 -7.39 -8.53 -1.02
C VAL A 133 -8.43 -9.61 -0.70
N THR A 134 -9.70 -9.29 -0.91
CA THR A 134 -10.87 -10.17 -0.78
C THR A 134 -11.94 -9.76 -1.80
N THR A 135 -12.81 -10.68 -2.15
CA THR A 135 -14.02 -10.41 -2.95
C THR A 135 -15.27 -10.23 -2.07
N ALA A 136 -15.13 -10.37 -0.75
CA ALA A 136 -16.23 -10.14 0.18
C ALA A 136 -16.59 -8.65 0.24
N ASP A 137 -17.87 -8.36 0.41
CA ASP A 137 -18.35 -7.01 0.69
C ASP A 137 -18.06 -6.67 2.17
N VAL A 138 -17.03 -5.86 2.40
CA VAL A 138 -16.55 -5.53 3.75
C VAL A 138 -16.67 -4.03 4.02
N GLN A 139 -16.99 -3.69 5.27
CA GLN A 139 -16.94 -2.32 5.78
C GLN A 139 -15.88 -2.21 6.87
N LEU A 140 -15.31 -1.03 7.03
CA LEU A 140 -14.36 -0.75 8.09
C LEU A 140 -15.10 -0.11 9.28
N GLU A 141 -14.89 -0.66 10.47
CA GLU A 141 -15.32 -0.04 11.73
C GLU A 141 -14.11 0.39 12.54
N ALA A 142 -14.12 1.62 13.04
CA ALA A 142 -13.13 2.13 13.98
C ALA A 142 -13.74 2.26 15.37
N THR A 143 -12.99 1.85 16.40
CA THR A 143 -13.27 2.12 17.79
C THR A 143 -12.20 3.08 18.32
N PHE A 144 -12.63 4.15 18.97
CA PHE A 144 -11.77 5.19 19.55
C PHE A 144 -11.40 4.87 21.01
N GLU A 145 -10.41 5.57 21.56
CA GLU A 145 -9.95 5.36 22.95
C GLU A 145 -11.03 5.71 23.98
N ASN A 146 -11.94 6.63 23.67
CA ASN A 146 -13.09 6.97 24.51
C ASN A 146 -14.23 5.94 24.45
N GLY A 147 -14.09 4.86 23.67
CA GLY A 147 -15.08 3.80 23.51
C GLY A 147 -16.12 4.04 22.42
N ALA A 148 -16.15 5.20 21.77
CA ALA A 148 -17.02 5.45 20.62
C ALA A 148 -16.62 4.57 19.44
N SER A 149 -17.58 4.17 18.60
CA SER A 149 -17.33 3.39 17.38
C SER A 149 -18.09 4.00 16.21
N VAL A 150 -17.50 3.90 15.03
CA VAL A 150 -18.09 4.36 13.77
C VAL A 150 -17.79 3.39 12.64
N VAL A 151 -18.79 3.17 11.78
CA VAL A 151 -18.68 2.30 10.59
C VAL A 151 -18.58 3.16 9.34
N GLY A 152 -17.68 2.79 8.43
CA GLY A 152 -17.42 3.46 7.16
C GLY A 152 -16.15 4.30 7.19
N GLU A 153 -15.29 4.09 6.19
CA GLU A 153 -14.01 4.80 6.05
C GLU A 153 -14.17 6.32 6.05
N SER A 154 -15.10 6.83 5.24
CA SER A 154 -15.40 8.26 5.10
C SER A 154 -15.89 8.89 6.41
N HIS A 155 -16.50 8.11 7.28
CA HIS A 155 -16.99 8.55 8.58
C HIS A 155 -15.89 8.56 9.66
N ILE A 156 -14.90 7.68 9.56
CA ILE A 156 -13.79 7.56 10.53
C ILE A 156 -13.05 8.89 10.65
N PHE A 157 -12.66 9.47 9.52
CA PHE A 157 -11.98 10.77 9.47
C PHE A 157 -12.78 11.88 10.16
N ARG A 158 -14.08 11.98 9.87
CA ARG A 158 -14.96 12.98 10.46
C ARG A 158 -15.10 12.77 11.98
N CYS A 159 -15.42 11.55 12.38
CA CYS A 159 -15.61 11.18 13.76
C CYS A 159 -14.33 11.42 14.59
N LYS A 160 -13.16 11.10 14.05
CA LYS A 160 -11.87 11.36 14.69
C LYS A 160 -11.68 12.85 14.99
N LYS A 161 -11.99 13.73 14.02
CA LYS A 161 -11.94 15.20 14.22
C LYS A 161 -12.94 15.70 15.27
N GLU A 162 -14.16 15.19 15.24
CA GLU A 162 -15.22 15.58 16.20
C GLU A 162 -14.93 15.10 17.62
N GLN A 163 -14.35 13.90 17.77
CA GLN A 163 -14.05 13.29 19.05
C GLN A 163 -12.73 13.74 19.66
N ASP A 164 -11.81 14.32 18.88
CA ASP A 164 -10.43 14.64 19.26
C ASP A 164 -9.78 13.49 20.05
N CYS A 165 -9.94 12.28 19.54
CA CYS A 165 -9.58 11.06 20.24
C CYS A 165 -8.90 10.07 19.28
N ARG A 166 -7.84 9.39 19.76
CA ARG A 166 -7.09 8.44 18.93
C ARG A 166 -7.92 7.21 18.59
N ILE A 167 -7.65 6.65 17.39
CA ILE A 167 -8.20 5.35 16.98
C ILE A 167 -7.54 4.27 17.84
N ARG A 168 -8.35 3.56 18.61
CA ARG A 168 -7.90 2.43 19.42
C ARG A 168 -7.72 1.17 18.60
N ARG A 169 -8.67 0.88 17.70
CA ARG A 169 -8.70 -0.33 16.87
C ARG A 169 -9.61 -0.15 15.68
N VAL A 170 -9.28 -0.84 14.59
CA VAL A 170 -10.19 -1.04 13.46
C VAL A 170 -10.47 -2.53 13.26
N ARG A 171 -11.63 -2.85 12.68
CA ARG A 171 -12.03 -4.21 12.28
C ARG A 171 -12.84 -4.15 10.99
N LEU A 172 -12.94 -5.29 10.31
CA LEU A 172 -13.82 -5.45 9.16
C LEU A 172 -15.18 -5.98 9.57
N ILE A 173 -16.23 -5.59 8.86
CA ILE A 173 -17.59 -6.09 8.99
C ILE A 173 -18.01 -6.64 7.61
N PRO A 174 -18.31 -7.94 7.47
CA PRO A 174 -18.22 -8.99 8.49
C PRO A 174 -16.76 -9.25 8.92
N GLU A 175 -16.58 -9.74 10.14
CA GLU A 175 -15.28 -10.20 10.62
C GLU A 175 -14.82 -11.44 9.86
N HIS A 176 -13.49 -11.60 9.72
CA HIS A 176 -12.88 -12.77 9.11
C HIS A 176 -13.23 -13.00 7.63
N PRO A 177 -13.22 -11.97 6.76
CA PRO A 177 -13.38 -12.18 5.34
C PRO A 177 -12.17 -12.97 4.81
N ARG A 178 -12.41 -13.95 3.93
CA ARG A 178 -11.33 -14.76 3.36
C ARG A 178 -10.58 -14.00 2.28
N ALA A 179 -9.25 -14.15 2.29
CA ALA A 179 -8.42 -13.58 1.23
C ALA A 179 -8.68 -14.24 -0.12
N LEU A 180 -8.48 -13.48 -1.19
CA LEU A 180 -8.42 -14.03 -2.53
C LEU A 180 -7.25 -15.04 -2.61
N PRO A 181 -7.44 -16.30 -3.05
CA PRO A 181 -6.36 -17.29 -3.11
C PRO A 181 -5.13 -16.82 -3.88
N ALA A 182 -5.34 -16.09 -4.98
CA ALA A 182 -4.25 -15.51 -5.77
C ALA A 182 -3.43 -14.44 -5.01
N ALA A 183 -4.02 -13.77 -4.01
CA ALA A 183 -3.29 -12.83 -3.14
C ALA A 183 -2.38 -13.59 -2.17
N ILE A 184 -2.86 -14.69 -1.58
CA ILE A 184 -2.04 -15.59 -0.74
C ILE A 184 -0.86 -16.13 -1.54
N GLU A 185 -1.12 -16.69 -2.71
CA GLU A 185 -0.08 -17.23 -3.60
C GLU A 185 0.98 -16.17 -3.95
N ALA A 186 0.55 -14.95 -4.28
CA ALA A 186 1.47 -13.85 -4.60
C ALA A 186 2.39 -13.48 -3.43
N LEU A 187 1.87 -13.50 -2.18
CA LEU A 187 2.67 -13.24 -0.98
C LEU A 187 3.67 -14.38 -0.70
N GLU A 188 3.26 -15.63 -0.88
CA GLU A 188 4.11 -16.80 -0.62
C GLU A 188 5.25 -16.91 -1.66
N GLN A 189 5.00 -16.51 -2.89
CA GLN A 189 5.98 -16.58 -3.99
C GLN A 189 6.85 -15.31 -4.11
N ALA A 190 6.55 -14.24 -3.37
CA ALA A 190 7.27 -12.99 -3.47
C ALA A 190 8.75 -13.12 -3.03
N ASP A 191 9.62 -12.33 -3.67
CA ASP A 191 10.99 -12.09 -3.23
C ASP A 191 11.05 -10.86 -2.29
N VAL A 192 10.10 -9.92 -2.48
CA VAL A 192 9.91 -8.74 -1.63
C VAL A 192 8.41 -8.55 -1.37
N ILE A 193 8.04 -8.39 -0.10
CA ILE A 193 6.71 -7.94 0.31
C ILE A 193 6.83 -6.51 0.83
N VAL A 194 6.03 -5.60 0.30
CA VAL A 194 6.02 -4.20 0.70
C VAL A 194 4.66 -3.85 1.28
N LEU A 195 4.60 -3.48 2.55
CA LEU A 195 3.48 -2.73 3.09
C LEU A 195 3.66 -1.29 2.60
N ALA A 196 2.84 -0.88 1.63
CA ALA A 196 2.97 0.38 0.91
C ALA A 196 2.68 1.59 1.81
N PRO A 197 3.19 2.79 1.47
CA PRO A 197 2.73 4.00 2.13
C PRO A 197 1.25 4.24 1.85
N GLY A 198 0.55 4.91 2.75
CA GLY A 198 -0.88 5.20 2.63
C GLY A 198 -1.50 5.42 4.00
N SER A 199 -2.79 5.69 4.03
CA SER A 199 -3.55 5.83 5.28
C SER A 199 -3.40 4.56 6.12
N LEU A 200 -2.92 4.72 7.35
CA LEU A 200 -2.52 3.59 8.19
C LEU A 200 -3.70 2.69 8.50
N TYR A 201 -4.80 3.30 8.99
CA TYR A 201 -5.98 2.57 9.46
C TYR A 201 -6.97 2.25 8.36
N THR A 202 -6.97 3.01 7.25
CA THR A 202 -7.99 2.85 6.20
C THR A 202 -7.46 2.20 4.92
N SER A 203 -6.14 2.26 4.65
CA SER A 203 -5.57 1.67 3.44
C SER A 203 -4.61 0.51 3.71
N ILE A 204 -3.86 0.48 4.82
CA ILE A 204 -2.86 -0.56 5.09
C ILE A 204 -3.43 -1.65 5.99
N ILE A 205 -3.88 -1.29 7.19
CA ILE A 205 -4.39 -2.24 8.20
C ILE A 205 -5.56 -3.08 7.68
N PRO A 206 -6.53 -2.56 6.90
CA PRO A 206 -7.64 -3.38 6.41
C PRO A 206 -7.21 -4.62 5.62
N ASN A 207 -6.09 -4.56 4.89
CA ASN A 207 -5.54 -5.74 4.21
C ASN A 207 -5.07 -6.81 5.22
N LEU A 208 -4.49 -6.39 6.35
CA LEU A 208 -3.97 -7.29 7.38
C LEU A 208 -5.08 -7.95 8.21
N LEU A 209 -6.30 -7.39 8.17
CA LEU A 209 -7.48 -7.95 8.85
C LEU A 209 -8.19 -9.05 8.06
N VAL A 210 -7.77 -9.28 6.81
CA VAL A 210 -8.33 -10.33 5.96
C VAL A 210 -7.64 -11.65 6.29
N ASP A 211 -8.45 -12.70 6.55
CA ASP A 211 -7.96 -14.01 6.96
C ASP A 211 -6.98 -14.62 5.96
N GLY A 212 -5.83 -15.06 6.46
CA GLY A 212 -4.77 -15.68 5.68
C GLY A 212 -3.67 -14.74 5.21
N ILE A 213 -3.91 -13.40 5.15
CA ILE A 213 -2.90 -12.43 4.67
C ILE A 213 -1.70 -12.37 5.63
N VAL A 214 -1.92 -12.17 6.93
CA VAL A 214 -0.84 -12.12 7.92
C VAL A 214 -0.06 -13.43 7.95
N ASP A 215 -0.74 -14.57 7.88
CA ASP A 215 -0.09 -15.88 7.87
C ASP A 215 0.74 -16.11 6.61
N ALA A 216 0.26 -15.68 5.43
CA ALA A 216 1.02 -15.76 4.19
C ALA A 216 2.29 -14.89 4.25
N ILE A 217 2.18 -13.64 4.76
CA ILE A 217 3.34 -12.76 4.96
C ILE A 217 4.35 -13.42 5.91
N ARG A 218 3.90 -14.00 7.03
CA ARG A 218 4.78 -14.65 8.01
C ARG A 218 5.51 -15.87 7.43
N ARG A 219 4.81 -16.71 6.69
CA ARG A 219 5.40 -17.92 6.06
C ARG A 219 6.35 -17.58 4.92
N SER A 220 6.16 -16.45 4.26
CA SER A 220 6.99 -16.03 3.13
C SER A 220 8.44 -15.81 3.55
N ARG A 221 9.38 -16.24 2.68
CA ARG A 221 10.82 -15.98 2.81
C ARG A 221 11.24 -14.63 2.21
N ALA A 222 10.29 -13.87 1.69
CA ALA A 222 10.52 -12.55 1.13
C ALA A 222 11.23 -11.59 2.09
N LEU A 223 11.92 -10.60 1.55
CA LEU A 223 12.26 -9.40 2.31
C LEU A 223 10.96 -8.63 2.60
N LYS A 224 10.66 -8.37 3.86
CA LYS A 224 9.42 -7.70 4.28
C LYS A 224 9.75 -6.27 4.70
N VAL A 225 9.19 -5.31 4.00
CA VAL A 225 9.46 -3.88 4.19
C VAL A 225 8.17 -3.12 4.44
N TYR A 226 8.10 -2.38 5.52
CA TYR A 226 7.09 -1.33 5.70
C TYR A 226 7.65 0.01 5.21
N VAL A 227 6.94 0.70 4.35
CA VAL A 227 7.28 2.07 3.92
C VAL A 227 6.44 3.04 4.73
N CYS A 228 7.10 3.73 5.68
CA CYS A 228 6.43 4.69 6.54
C CYS A 228 6.02 5.95 5.76
N ASN A 229 4.89 6.52 6.10
CA ASN A 229 4.46 7.80 5.57
C ASN A 229 5.48 8.89 5.87
N VAL A 230 5.51 9.94 5.05
CA VAL A 230 6.41 11.10 5.24
C VAL A 230 5.80 12.12 6.20
N MET A 231 4.48 12.30 6.12
CA MET A 231 3.70 13.24 6.94
C MET A 231 2.66 12.47 7.73
N THR A 232 2.34 12.95 8.92
CA THR A 232 1.14 12.52 9.64
C THR A 232 -0.10 12.89 8.84
N GLN A 233 -1.21 12.26 9.13
CA GLN A 233 -2.49 12.51 8.49
C GLN A 233 -3.48 13.02 9.53
N ASP A 234 -3.95 14.25 9.34
CA ASP A 234 -5.04 14.81 10.13
C ASP A 234 -6.27 13.88 10.09
N GLY A 235 -6.93 13.68 11.22
CA GLY A 235 -8.07 12.75 11.32
C GLY A 235 -7.68 11.28 11.42
N GLU A 236 -6.39 10.92 11.48
CA GLU A 236 -5.95 9.52 11.58
C GLU A 236 -4.71 9.31 12.46
N THR A 237 -3.59 9.98 12.17
CA THR A 237 -2.28 9.71 12.79
C THR A 237 -1.60 10.96 13.34
N GLU A 238 -2.34 11.95 13.84
CA GLU A 238 -1.77 13.15 14.43
C GLU A 238 -0.85 12.81 15.60
N GLY A 239 0.34 13.41 15.60
CA GLY A 239 1.35 13.19 16.62
C GLY A 239 1.96 11.79 16.64
N TYR A 240 1.75 10.96 15.60
CA TYR A 240 2.37 9.63 15.51
C TYR A 240 3.83 9.74 15.11
N THR A 241 4.67 8.99 15.82
CA THR A 241 6.04 8.69 15.43
C THR A 241 6.11 7.46 14.52
N VAL A 242 7.31 7.13 14.01
CA VAL A 242 7.51 5.87 13.27
C VAL A 242 7.17 4.67 14.14
N SER A 243 7.56 4.65 15.42
CA SER A 243 7.26 3.54 16.32
C SER A 243 5.74 3.40 16.57
N ASP A 244 4.98 4.49 16.60
CA ASP A 244 3.52 4.43 16.76
C ASP A 244 2.84 3.78 15.56
N HIS A 245 3.29 4.09 14.34
CA HIS A 245 2.82 3.41 13.13
C HIS A 245 3.10 1.89 13.20
N ILE A 246 4.32 1.50 13.60
CA ILE A 246 4.70 0.09 13.73
C ILE A 246 3.89 -0.61 14.82
N ARG A 247 3.69 0.03 15.98
CA ARG A 247 2.84 -0.52 17.06
C ARG A 247 1.40 -0.72 16.59
N ALA A 248 0.84 0.23 15.82
CA ALA A 248 -0.50 0.08 15.27
C ALA A 248 -0.59 -1.10 14.31
N LEU A 249 0.40 -1.29 13.41
CA LEU A 249 0.48 -2.43 12.50
C LEU A 249 0.59 -3.76 13.27
N PHE A 250 1.47 -3.84 14.25
CA PHE A 250 1.64 -5.05 15.07
C PHE A 250 0.41 -5.37 15.92
N LYS A 251 -0.29 -4.36 16.42
CA LYS A 251 -1.53 -4.54 17.18
C LYS A 251 -2.66 -5.16 16.35
N HIS A 252 -2.69 -4.89 15.04
CA HIS A 252 -3.70 -5.40 14.12
C HIS A 252 -3.23 -6.63 13.33
N SER A 253 -2.02 -7.12 13.59
CA SER A 253 -1.46 -8.29 12.95
C SER A 253 -0.67 -9.14 13.97
N CYS A 254 0.65 -9.06 13.94
CA CYS A 254 1.52 -9.70 14.93
C CYS A 254 2.86 -8.98 15.02
N PRO A 255 3.56 -9.05 16.16
CA PRO A 255 4.95 -8.59 16.27
C PRO A 255 5.85 -9.29 15.25
N GLY A 256 6.80 -8.54 14.67
CA GLY A 256 7.75 -9.08 13.71
C GLY A 256 7.14 -9.42 12.33
N LEU A 257 6.02 -8.80 11.95
CA LEU A 257 5.40 -9.01 10.63
C LEU A 257 6.32 -8.60 9.48
N PHE A 258 7.20 -7.63 9.70
CA PHE A 258 8.18 -7.14 8.72
C PHE A 258 9.54 -6.91 9.38
N ASP A 259 10.61 -6.97 8.56
CA ASP A 259 12.00 -6.91 8.99
C ASP A 259 12.53 -5.45 9.01
N LEU A 260 12.09 -4.65 8.06
CA LEU A 260 12.61 -3.31 7.79
C LEU A 260 11.49 -2.27 7.76
N CYS A 261 11.80 -1.06 8.28
CA CYS A 261 11.00 0.13 8.07
C CYS A 261 11.79 1.16 7.24
N LEU A 262 11.31 1.48 6.04
CA LEU A 262 11.89 2.51 5.19
C LEU A 262 11.26 3.87 5.53
N THR A 263 12.09 4.82 5.95
CA THR A 263 11.70 6.17 6.33
C THR A 263 12.35 7.22 5.42
N ASN A 264 11.73 8.38 5.33
CA ASN A 264 12.26 9.50 4.54
C ASN A 264 13.38 10.23 5.30
N SER A 265 14.47 10.54 4.59
CA SER A 265 15.53 11.44 5.07
C SER A 265 15.63 12.74 4.26
N SER A 266 14.81 12.94 3.23
CA SER A 266 14.78 14.21 2.50
C SER A 266 14.31 15.34 3.40
N PRO A 267 14.97 16.50 3.40
CA PRO A 267 14.47 17.67 4.10
C PRO A 267 13.19 18.17 3.44
N ILE A 268 12.19 18.54 4.25
CA ILE A 268 10.96 19.16 3.78
C ILE A 268 11.10 20.67 3.96
N PRO A 269 10.85 21.50 2.91
CA PRO A 269 10.98 22.95 3.01
C PRO A 269 10.11 23.52 4.15
N PRO A 270 10.63 24.45 4.98
CA PRO A 270 9.92 25.01 6.14
C PRO A 270 8.54 25.59 5.80
N ALA A 271 8.41 26.27 4.66
CA ALA A 271 7.14 26.83 4.20
C ALA A 271 6.07 25.75 3.92
N VAL A 272 6.51 24.56 3.47
CA VAL A 272 5.62 23.41 3.26
C VAL A 272 5.21 22.81 4.61
N VAL A 273 6.15 22.67 5.55
CA VAL A 273 5.86 22.19 6.91
C VAL A 273 4.85 23.10 7.61
N GLN A 274 5.05 24.43 7.53
CA GLN A 274 4.11 25.40 8.11
C GLN A 274 2.69 25.27 7.55
N ARG A 275 2.58 25.05 6.23
CA ARG A 275 1.27 24.87 5.60
C ARG A 275 0.59 23.57 6.10
N TYR A 276 1.32 22.47 6.18
CA TYR A 276 0.78 21.21 6.70
C TYR A 276 0.36 21.34 8.18
N ALA A 277 1.12 22.12 8.99
CA ALA A 277 0.77 22.38 10.38
C ALA A 277 -0.59 23.11 10.53
N LEU A 278 -0.94 24.00 9.57
CA LEU A 278 -2.27 24.63 9.55
C LEU A 278 -3.41 23.63 9.27
N GLU A 279 -3.09 22.51 8.64
CA GLU A 279 -4.02 21.42 8.34
C GLU A 279 -3.94 20.27 9.40
N GLY A 280 -3.20 20.48 10.51
CA GLY A 280 -3.06 19.47 11.56
C GLY A 280 -2.11 18.32 11.23
N ALA A 281 -1.23 18.48 10.24
CA ALA A 281 -0.28 17.45 9.83
C ALA A 281 1.17 17.93 9.98
N GLU A 282 2.07 17.01 10.28
CA GLU A 282 3.49 17.28 10.51
C GLU A 282 4.38 16.18 9.92
N PRO A 283 5.70 16.46 9.70
CA PRO A 283 6.64 15.41 9.33
C PRO A 283 6.72 14.35 10.43
N ILE A 284 6.67 13.07 10.02
CA ILE A 284 6.74 11.98 10.99
C ILE A 284 8.14 11.91 11.61
N PHE A 285 8.19 12.03 12.92
CA PHE A 285 9.44 11.90 13.68
C PHE A 285 9.90 10.45 13.75
N CYS A 286 11.18 10.23 13.42
CA CYS A 286 11.80 8.91 13.46
C CYS A 286 12.47 8.69 14.84
N ASP A 287 11.74 8.08 15.74
CA ASP A 287 12.18 7.67 17.07
C ASP A 287 12.92 6.31 17.03
N ARG A 288 14.15 6.33 16.47
CA ARG A 288 14.95 5.15 16.12
C ARG A 288 15.05 4.12 17.25
N GLU A 289 15.40 4.54 18.46
CA GLU A 289 15.55 3.63 19.61
C GLU A 289 14.26 2.88 19.94
N ALA A 290 13.13 3.55 19.86
CA ALA A 290 11.81 2.95 20.09
C ALA A 290 11.44 1.95 19.01
N VAL A 291 11.83 2.19 17.74
CA VAL A 291 11.62 1.25 16.63
C VAL A 291 12.53 0.03 16.76
N GLU A 292 13.81 0.22 17.07
CA GLU A 292 14.78 -0.87 17.27
C GLU A 292 14.34 -1.78 18.45
N ALA A 293 13.76 -1.20 19.51
CA ALA A 293 13.17 -1.97 20.61
C ALA A 293 11.96 -2.84 20.19
N LEU A 294 11.31 -2.53 19.07
CA LEU A 294 10.27 -3.36 18.46
C LEU A 294 10.84 -4.47 17.55
N GLY A 295 12.17 -4.56 17.42
CA GLY A 295 12.85 -5.55 16.58
C GLY A 295 12.83 -5.22 15.09
N VAL A 296 12.60 -3.96 14.70
CA VAL A 296 12.54 -3.51 13.30
C VAL A 296 13.77 -2.67 12.97
N GLU A 297 14.45 -3.00 11.88
CA GLU A 297 15.58 -2.23 11.36
C GLU A 297 15.08 -0.98 10.62
N ILE A 298 15.66 0.20 10.88
CA ILE A 298 15.33 1.44 10.19
C ILE A 298 16.31 1.70 9.05
N ILE A 299 15.77 1.90 7.88
CA ILE A 299 16.49 2.36 6.68
C ILE A 299 15.97 3.77 6.31
N SER A 300 16.79 4.80 6.57
CA SER A 300 16.44 6.17 6.18
C SER A 300 17.04 6.52 4.81
N ARG A 301 16.19 6.96 3.86
CA ARG A 301 16.58 7.27 2.48
C ARG A 301 15.86 8.54 1.99
N PRO A 302 16.42 9.27 1.01
CA PRO A 302 15.79 10.47 0.45
C PRO A 302 14.68 10.09 -0.53
N VAL A 303 13.54 9.65 -0.01
CA VAL A 303 12.43 9.10 -0.80
C VAL A 303 11.24 10.04 -0.96
N ALA A 304 11.30 11.25 -0.39
CA ALA A 304 10.23 12.23 -0.55
C ALA A 304 10.55 13.31 -1.60
N THR A 305 9.49 13.85 -2.18
CA THR A 305 9.49 15.02 -3.06
C THR A 305 8.34 15.96 -2.71
N VAL A 306 8.43 17.22 -3.14
CA VAL A 306 7.34 18.18 -3.02
C VAL A 306 6.84 18.53 -4.42
N GLU A 307 5.60 18.18 -4.72
CA GLU A 307 4.94 18.43 -6.00
C GLU A 307 3.65 19.20 -5.77
N ASN A 308 3.48 20.34 -6.45
CA ASN A 308 2.32 21.22 -6.29
C ASN A 308 2.07 21.59 -4.81
N GLY A 309 3.15 21.73 -4.05
CA GLY A 309 3.12 22.00 -2.62
C GLY A 309 2.72 20.80 -1.76
N LEU A 310 2.46 19.63 -2.29
CA LEU A 310 2.18 18.41 -1.52
C LEU A 310 3.43 17.57 -1.35
N VAL A 311 3.66 17.09 -0.13
CA VAL A 311 4.71 16.11 0.17
C VAL A 311 4.23 14.75 -0.28
N ARG A 312 5.03 14.06 -1.10
CA ARG A 312 4.75 12.72 -1.61
C ARG A 312 6.03 11.90 -1.63
N HIS A 313 5.89 10.58 -1.66
CA HIS A 313 7.01 9.74 -2.01
C HIS A 313 7.39 9.94 -3.47
N ASN A 314 8.69 10.04 -3.75
CA ASN A 314 9.20 10.00 -5.12
C ASN A 314 9.12 8.57 -5.65
N PRO A 315 8.31 8.30 -6.69
CA PRO A 315 8.07 6.94 -7.17
C PRO A 315 9.36 6.22 -7.58
N GLY A 316 10.22 6.91 -8.33
CA GLY A 316 11.47 6.35 -8.87
C GLY A 316 12.49 6.03 -7.78
N HIS A 317 12.72 6.98 -6.86
CA HIS A 317 13.67 6.79 -5.76
C HIS A 317 13.19 5.70 -4.79
N LEU A 318 11.92 5.70 -4.42
CA LEU A 318 11.37 4.69 -3.52
C LEU A 318 11.47 3.29 -4.13
N ALA A 319 11.11 3.13 -5.39
CA ALA A 319 11.21 1.85 -6.09
C ALA A 319 12.67 1.38 -6.22
N TRP A 320 13.58 2.28 -6.55
CA TRP A 320 15.01 1.99 -6.63
C TRP A 320 15.56 1.48 -5.29
N GLU A 321 15.26 2.16 -4.18
CA GLU A 321 15.71 1.75 -2.85
C GLU A 321 15.21 0.36 -2.48
N LEU A 322 13.94 0.04 -2.74
CA LEU A 322 13.38 -1.28 -2.46
C LEU A 322 14.09 -2.39 -3.25
N VAL A 323 14.37 -2.15 -4.53
CA VAL A 323 15.11 -3.10 -5.37
C VAL A 323 16.56 -3.25 -4.90
N GLN A 324 17.22 -2.15 -4.47
CA GLN A 324 18.57 -2.21 -3.91
C GLN A 324 18.61 -3.00 -2.60
N LEU A 325 17.65 -2.83 -1.71
CA LEU A 325 17.56 -3.59 -0.46
C LEU A 325 17.46 -5.09 -0.72
N HIS A 326 16.63 -5.49 -1.71
CA HIS A 326 16.55 -6.88 -2.14
C HIS A 326 17.89 -7.42 -2.66
N ASN A 327 18.55 -6.68 -3.56
CA ASN A 327 19.83 -7.08 -4.15
C ASN A 327 20.93 -7.22 -3.09
N GLN A 328 21.00 -6.29 -2.13
CA GLN A 328 21.97 -6.32 -1.03
C GLN A 328 21.75 -7.53 -0.11
N ARG A 329 20.49 -7.88 0.17
CA ARG A 329 20.17 -9.10 0.94
C ARG A 329 20.64 -10.36 0.24
N ASN A 330 20.42 -10.47 -1.06
CA ASN A 330 20.84 -11.64 -1.85
C ASN A 330 22.36 -11.79 -1.87
N ILE A 331 23.11 -10.70 -2.02
CA ILE A 331 24.58 -10.73 -1.97
C ILE A 331 25.06 -11.25 -0.60
N ARG A 332 24.46 -10.78 0.50
CA ARG A 332 24.82 -11.24 1.86
C ARG A 332 24.52 -12.74 2.07
N LEU A 333 23.45 -13.25 1.50
CA LEU A 333 23.12 -14.68 1.57
C LEU A 333 24.11 -15.53 0.81
N VAL A 334 24.46 -15.15 -0.42
CA VAL A 334 25.46 -15.86 -1.24
C VAL A 334 26.85 -15.87 -0.58
N CYS A 335 27.27 -14.75 0.01
CA CYS A 335 28.56 -14.69 0.74
C CYS A 335 28.56 -15.59 1.98
N ARG A 336 27.46 -15.72 2.71
CA ARG A 336 27.36 -16.63 3.89
C ARG A 336 27.42 -18.09 3.49
N ASP A 337 26.80 -18.46 2.40
CA ASP A 337 26.81 -19.87 1.90
C ASP A 337 28.19 -20.25 1.36
N SER A 338 28.89 -19.33 0.68
CA SER A 338 30.26 -19.58 0.20
C SER A 338 31.26 -19.78 1.36
N HIS A 339 31.11 -19.05 2.47
CA HIS A 339 31.94 -19.27 3.66
C HIS A 339 31.66 -20.59 4.39
N ARG A 340 30.40 -21.06 4.40
CA ARG A 340 30.05 -22.37 4.95
C ARG A 340 30.62 -23.53 4.12
N THR A 341 30.65 -23.39 2.81
CA THR A 341 31.16 -24.43 1.89
C THR A 341 32.68 -24.52 1.95
N THR A 342 33.40 -23.43 2.23
CA THR A 342 34.86 -23.44 2.42
C THR A 342 35.28 -24.00 3.78
N CYS A 343 34.50 -23.80 4.84
CA CYS A 343 34.82 -24.31 6.17
C CYS A 343 34.67 -25.86 6.24
N ASN A 344 33.72 -26.46 5.50
CA ASN A 344 33.54 -27.90 5.44
C ASN A 344 34.54 -28.65 4.55
N ARG A 345 35.44 -27.95 3.83
CA ARG A 345 36.51 -28.56 3.03
C ARG A 345 37.86 -28.62 3.71
N VAL A 346 37.99 -28.10 4.92
CA VAL A 346 39.24 -28.08 5.67
C VAL A 346 39.27 -29.16 6.78
N GLU A 347 38.16 -29.89 6.97
CA GLU A 347 38.04 -30.97 7.97
C GLU A 347 37.96 -32.40 7.38
N THR A 348 38.47 -32.61 6.15
CA THR A 348 38.62 -33.96 5.59
C THR A 348 40.04 -34.26 5.19
#